data_d5362c4f53c956b7ff584e95c9cbc47a
#
_entry.id   d5362c4f53c956b7ff584e95c9cbc47a
#
_cell.length_a   1.000
_cell.length_b   1.000
_cell.length_c   1.000
_cell.angle_alpha   90.00
_cell.angle_beta   90.00
_cell.angle_gamma   90.00
#
_symmetry.space_group_name_H-M   'P 1'
#
loop_
_entity.id
_entity.type
_entity.pdbx_description
1 polymer ?
#
loop_
_entity_poly.entity_id
_entity_poly.type
_entity_poly.pdbx_seq_one_letter_code
_entity_poly.pdbx_strand_id
1 'polypeptide(L)'
;MTDDATRTLGKGSIPPGPVPEGIIRLYSMRFCPYAHRTRLVLRAKGIRHEVININLRNKPEWYFTKHPFGQIPVLENSKCQLIYESVIACEYLDDAYPGRKLYPYDPYERARQKMLLELFYKVPHLTKECLVALRCGRDCADLKLALRQEFCNLEEGSHTKILECF
;
A
#
# COMPACT_ATOMS: atom_id res chain seq x y z
N MET A 1 11.99 -20.68 2.19
CA MET A 1 11.04 -19.55 2.36
C MET A 1 9.71 -20.17 2.69
N THR A 2 9.39 -20.24 3.97
CA THR A 2 8.21 -20.94 4.46
C THR A 2 6.94 -20.12 4.21
N ASP A 3 5.92 -20.81 3.82
CA ASP A 3 4.60 -20.42 3.29
C ASP A 3 3.69 -19.70 4.33
N ASP A 4 4.27 -18.85 5.18
CA ASP A 4 3.53 -18.09 6.21
C ASP A 4 2.73 -16.91 5.62
N ALA A 5 2.92 -16.63 4.32
CA ALA A 5 2.19 -15.58 3.61
C ALA A 5 0.68 -15.88 3.42
N THR A 6 0.23 -17.07 3.74
CA THR A 6 -1.16 -17.51 3.60
C THR A 6 -1.97 -17.37 4.90
N ARG A 7 -1.30 -17.38 6.05
CA ARG A 7 -1.96 -17.28 7.35
C ARG A 7 -2.44 -15.84 7.59
N THR A 8 -3.71 -15.70 7.90
CA THR A 8 -4.32 -14.41 8.24
C THR A 8 -4.71 -14.41 9.71
N LEU A 9 -4.20 -13.45 10.49
CA LEU A 9 -4.48 -13.31 11.91
C LEU A 9 -5.78 -12.55 12.13
N GLY A 10 -6.64 -13.08 12.98
CA GLY A 10 -7.94 -12.51 13.34
C GLY A 10 -8.11 -12.38 14.85
N LYS A 11 -9.34 -12.06 15.27
CA LYS A 11 -9.72 -11.94 16.67
C LYS A 11 -9.28 -13.15 17.48
N GLY A 12 -8.75 -12.90 18.67
CA GLY A 12 -8.22 -13.95 19.56
C GLY A 12 -6.86 -14.51 19.15
N SER A 13 -6.26 -14.06 18.05
CA SER A 13 -4.91 -14.48 17.69
C SER A 13 -3.86 -13.85 18.61
N ILE A 14 -2.79 -14.60 18.88
CA ILE A 14 -1.66 -14.11 19.66
C ILE A 14 -0.86 -13.12 18.80
N PRO A 15 -0.38 -11.98 19.36
CA PRO A 15 0.49 -11.06 18.65
C PRO A 15 1.78 -11.77 18.21
N PRO A 16 2.34 -11.40 17.04
CA PRO A 16 3.64 -11.92 16.63
C PRO A 16 4.72 -11.47 17.62
N GLY A 17 5.78 -12.25 17.75
CA GLY A 17 6.95 -11.89 18.53
C GLY A 17 7.63 -10.60 18.04
N PRO A 18 8.72 -10.15 18.71
CA PRO A 18 9.46 -8.97 18.28
C PRO A 18 9.98 -9.12 16.84
N VAL A 19 10.14 -8.00 16.15
CA VAL A 19 10.72 -7.99 14.80
C VAL A 19 12.22 -8.29 14.90
N PRO A 20 12.74 -9.31 14.19
CA PRO A 20 14.16 -9.61 14.19
C PRO A 20 15.01 -8.43 13.68
N GLU A 21 16.24 -8.31 14.16
CA GLU A 21 17.15 -7.29 13.67
C GLU A 21 17.48 -7.47 12.18
N GLY A 22 17.58 -6.38 11.46
CA GLY A 22 17.85 -6.38 10.02
C GLY A 22 16.68 -6.80 9.14
N ILE A 23 15.50 -6.96 9.73
CA ILE A 23 14.24 -7.24 9.00
C ILE A 23 13.24 -6.12 9.31
N ILE A 24 12.37 -5.82 8.37
CA ILE A 24 11.18 -5.00 8.60
C ILE A 24 9.94 -5.87 8.47
N ARG A 25 8.99 -5.69 9.36
CA ARG A 25 7.68 -6.37 9.31
C ARG A 25 6.66 -5.50 8.63
N LEU A 26 5.92 -6.09 7.69
CA LEU A 26 4.77 -5.48 7.04
C LEU A 26 3.49 -6.15 7.52
N TYR A 27 2.63 -5.40 8.17
CA TYR A 27 1.24 -5.80 8.39
C TYR A 27 0.44 -5.49 7.14
N SER A 28 -0.21 -6.49 6.58
CA SER A 28 -0.79 -6.48 5.24
C SER A 28 -2.14 -7.20 5.20
N MET A 29 -2.74 -7.21 4.04
CA MET A 29 -3.80 -8.13 3.62
C MET A 29 -3.60 -8.43 2.14
N ARG A 30 -3.78 -9.70 1.76
CA ARG A 30 -3.39 -10.24 0.46
C ARG A 30 -3.90 -9.43 -0.74
N PHE A 31 -5.14 -8.93 -0.66
CA PHE A 31 -5.82 -8.23 -1.75
C PHE A 31 -5.98 -6.73 -1.50
N CYS A 32 -5.24 -6.15 -0.56
CA CYS A 32 -5.29 -4.72 -0.31
C CYS A 32 -4.38 -3.96 -1.29
N PRO A 33 -4.92 -3.07 -2.14
CA PRO A 33 -4.12 -2.31 -3.10
C PRO A 33 -3.15 -1.36 -2.40
N TYR A 34 -3.51 -0.81 -1.25
CA TYR A 34 -2.66 0.09 -0.48
C TYR A 34 -1.45 -0.65 0.11
N ALA A 35 -1.65 -1.82 0.73
CA ALA A 35 -0.56 -2.64 1.22
C ALA A 35 0.30 -3.22 0.07
N HIS A 36 -0.28 -3.37 -1.10
CA HIS A 36 0.47 -3.82 -2.28
C HIS A 36 1.51 -2.79 -2.73
N ARG A 37 1.24 -1.49 -2.61
CA ARG A 37 2.24 -0.42 -2.85
C ARG A 37 3.52 -0.68 -2.04
N THR A 38 3.38 -0.88 -0.75
CA THR A 38 4.51 -1.14 0.15
C THR A 38 5.25 -2.43 -0.21
N ARG A 39 4.52 -3.49 -0.59
CA ARG A 39 5.11 -4.76 -1.07
C ARG A 39 5.96 -4.57 -2.33
N LEU A 40 5.49 -3.74 -3.27
CA LEU A 40 6.24 -3.44 -4.50
C LEU A 40 7.56 -2.73 -4.18
N VAL A 41 7.54 -1.74 -3.29
CA VAL A 41 8.74 -1.01 -2.87
C VAL A 41 9.72 -1.93 -2.14
N LEU A 42 9.25 -2.74 -1.19
CA LEU A 42 10.10 -3.72 -0.49
C LEU A 42 10.82 -4.67 -1.45
N ARG A 43 10.11 -5.14 -2.48
CA ARG A 43 10.68 -6.00 -3.53
C ARG A 43 11.65 -5.25 -4.43
N ALA A 44 11.26 -4.08 -4.93
CA ALA A 44 12.06 -3.27 -5.85
C ALA A 44 13.42 -2.87 -5.24
N LYS A 45 13.45 -2.65 -3.91
CA LYS A 45 14.68 -2.31 -3.19
C LYS A 45 15.40 -3.53 -2.58
N GLY A 46 14.87 -4.73 -2.74
CA GLY A 46 15.47 -5.95 -2.18
C GLY A 46 15.52 -5.97 -0.64
N ILE A 47 14.60 -5.26 0.04
CA ILE A 47 14.57 -5.14 1.50
C ILE A 47 14.11 -6.46 2.12
N ARG A 48 14.90 -7.01 3.04
CA ARG A 48 14.50 -8.20 3.81
C ARG A 48 13.32 -7.86 4.70
N HIS A 49 12.23 -8.60 4.55
CA HIS A 49 10.99 -8.34 5.28
C HIS A 49 10.21 -9.61 5.55
N GLU A 50 9.36 -9.54 6.56
CA GLU A 50 8.30 -10.53 6.80
C GLU A 50 6.93 -9.89 6.63
N VAL A 51 5.93 -10.69 6.29
CA VAL A 51 4.56 -10.23 6.05
C VAL A 51 3.62 -10.92 7.00
N ILE A 52 2.88 -10.14 7.78
CA ILE A 52 1.79 -10.62 8.65
C ILE A 52 0.47 -10.15 8.06
N ASN A 53 -0.38 -11.08 7.64
CA ASN A 53 -1.70 -10.72 7.13
C ASN A 53 -2.72 -10.58 8.27
N ILE A 54 -3.51 -9.50 8.22
CA ILE A 54 -4.53 -9.17 9.20
C ILE A 54 -5.93 -9.38 8.59
N ASN A 55 -6.81 -10.03 9.33
CA ASN A 55 -8.22 -10.13 8.97
C ASN A 55 -8.94 -8.82 9.27
N LEU A 56 -9.14 -7.99 8.25
CA LEU A 56 -9.77 -6.68 8.41
C LEU A 56 -11.24 -6.71 8.81
N ARG A 57 -11.94 -7.85 8.61
CA ARG A 57 -13.34 -8.02 9.02
C ARG A 57 -13.47 -8.47 10.47
N ASN A 58 -12.44 -9.14 10.99
CA ASN A 58 -12.40 -9.65 12.36
C ASN A 58 -10.99 -9.45 12.91
N LYS A 59 -10.65 -8.19 13.18
CA LYS A 59 -9.30 -7.75 13.54
C LYS A 59 -8.88 -8.31 14.90
N PRO A 60 -7.57 -8.66 15.08
CA PRO A 60 -7.03 -8.96 16.39
C PRO A 60 -7.08 -7.73 17.29
N GLU A 61 -7.39 -7.92 18.56
CA GLU A 61 -7.44 -6.84 19.55
C GLU A 61 -6.10 -6.11 19.70
N TRP A 62 -5.01 -6.87 19.71
CA TRP A 62 -3.66 -6.34 19.80
C TRP A 62 -3.26 -5.47 18.60
N TYR A 63 -3.92 -5.63 17.44
CA TYR A 63 -3.54 -4.89 16.24
C TYR A 63 -3.82 -3.39 16.36
N PHE A 64 -4.74 -2.98 17.22
CA PHE A 64 -5.02 -1.57 17.49
C PHE A 64 -3.87 -0.86 18.20
N THR A 65 -2.90 -1.58 18.77
CA THR A 65 -1.64 -1.01 19.23
C THR A 65 -0.66 -0.68 18.10
N LYS A 66 -0.87 -1.26 16.91
CA LYS A 66 -0.05 -1.03 15.72
C LYS A 66 -0.61 0.08 14.82
N HIS A 67 -1.93 0.23 14.81
CA HIS A 67 -2.62 1.29 14.06
C HIS A 67 -3.90 1.70 14.79
N PRO A 68 -4.11 2.99 15.08
CA PRO A 68 -5.26 3.44 15.89
C PRO A 68 -6.61 3.07 15.31
N PHE A 69 -6.74 3.02 13.98
CA PHE A 69 -7.96 2.62 13.27
C PHE A 69 -7.92 1.17 12.76
N GLY A 70 -6.87 0.41 13.11
CA GLY A 70 -6.70 -0.96 12.63
C GLY A 70 -6.62 -1.09 11.12
N GLN A 71 -6.03 -0.11 10.43
CA GLN A 71 -5.84 -0.11 8.97
C GLN A 71 -4.51 -0.74 8.60
N ILE A 72 -4.32 -1.01 7.33
CA ILE A 72 -3.11 -1.52 6.70
C ILE A 72 -2.77 -0.66 5.45
N PRO A 73 -1.49 -0.58 5.06
CA PRO A 73 -0.30 -1.22 5.62
C PRO A 73 0.21 -0.56 6.90
N VAL A 74 0.94 -1.33 7.70
CA VAL A 74 1.80 -0.82 8.77
C VAL A 74 3.17 -1.48 8.65
N LEU A 75 4.23 -0.69 8.75
CA LEU A 75 5.60 -1.17 8.89
C LEU A 75 6.01 -1.12 10.36
N GLU A 76 6.73 -2.15 10.81
CA GLU A 76 7.33 -2.22 12.14
C GLU A 76 8.78 -2.66 12.02
N ASN A 77 9.70 -1.95 12.66
CA ASN A 77 11.11 -2.33 12.70
C ASN A 77 11.48 -2.98 14.05
N SER A 78 12.73 -3.45 14.19
CA SER A 78 13.24 -4.10 15.41
C SER A 78 13.27 -3.18 16.64
N LYS A 79 13.15 -1.86 16.46
CA LYS A 79 13.04 -0.86 17.54
C LYS A 79 11.59 -0.57 17.93
N CYS A 80 10.62 -1.37 17.46
CA CYS A 80 9.19 -1.18 17.65
C CYS A 80 8.65 0.16 17.10
N GLN A 81 9.37 0.79 16.17
CA GLN A 81 8.88 1.99 15.49
C GLN A 81 7.87 1.60 14.42
N LEU A 82 6.75 2.32 14.39
CA LEU A 82 5.62 2.05 13.52
C LEU A 82 5.49 3.16 12.47
N ILE A 83 5.28 2.77 11.22
CA ILE A 83 5.00 3.68 10.12
C ILE A 83 3.79 3.15 9.36
N TYR A 84 2.79 3.98 9.25
CA TYR A 84 1.57 3.69 8.50
C TYR A 84 1.30 4.78 7.46
N GLU A 85 0.19 4.70 6.72
CA GLU A 85 -0.11 5.38 5.47
C GLU A 85 0.78 4.89 4.30
N SER A 86 0.14 4.29 3.29
CA SER A 86 0.85 3.53 2.26
C SER A 86 1.89 4.34 1.48
N VAL A 87 1.62 5.61 1.20
CA VAL A 87 2.57 6.49 0.48
C VAL A 87 3.72 6.86 1.39
N ILE A 88 3.44 7.25 2.64
CA ILE A 88 4.47 7.58 3.64
C ILE A 88 5.35 6.36 3.92
N ALA A 89 4.77 5.16 4.04
CA ALA A 89 5.52 3.92 4.20
C ALA A 89 6.46 3.65 3.03
N CYS A 90 6.02 3.90 1.79
CA CYS A 90 6.84 3.77 0.59
C CYS A 90 8.00 4.78 0.56
N GLU A 91 7.74 6.03 0.90
CA GLU A 91 8.75 7.08 0.99
C GLU A 91 9.79 6.76 2.06
N TYR A 92 9.34 6.35 3.25
CA TYR A 92 10.26 5.92 4.30
C TYR A 92 11.19 4.79 3.85
N LEU A 93 10.65 3.77 3.18
CA LEU A 93 11.48 2.67 2.66
C LEU A 93 12.47 3.14 1.62
N ASP A 94 12.08 4.09 0.77
CA ASP A 94 12.99 4.63 -0.24
C ASP A 94 14.12 5.46 0.36
N ASP A 95 13.83 6.20 1.42
CA ASP A 95 14.81 7.06 2.09
C ASP A 95 15.70 6.31 3.09
N ALA A 96 15.13 5.40 3.88
CA ALA A 96 15.84 4.73 4.98
C ALA A 96 16.72 3.57 4.51
N TYR A 97 16.42 2.95 3.37
CA TYR A 97 17.16 1.77 2.91
C TYR A 97 18.06 2.11 1.72
N PRO A 98 19.30 1.57 1.71
CA PRO A 98 20.27 1.82 0.64
C PRO A 98 19.81 1.23 -0.70
N GLY A 99 20.55 1.54 -1.76
CA GLY A 99 20.31 1.07 -3.11
C GLY A 99 19.68 2.13 -4.01
N ARG A 100 19.14 1.69 -5.15
CA ARG A 100 18.54 2.61 -6.13
C ARG A 100 17.36 3.36 -5.50
N LYS A 101 17.40 4.70 -5.60
CA LYS A 101 16.25 5.54 -5.28
C LYS A 101 15.13 5.30 -6.29
N LEU A 102 13.91 5.17 -5.79
CA LEU A 102 12.71 5.02 -6.63
C LEU A 102 12.16 6.39 -7.04
N TYR A 103 12.26 7.39 -6.14
CA TYR A 103 11.95 8.76 -6.49
C TYR A 103 13.17 9.48 -7.12
N PRO A 104 12.92 10.42 -8.03
CA PRO A 104 13.99 11.31 -8.55
C PRO A 104 14.66 12.10 -7.44
N TYR A 105 15.93 12.45 -7.65
CA TYR A 105 16.66 13.36 -6.75
C TYR A 105 16.18 14.80 -6.89
N ASP A 106 15.81 15.21 -8.10
CA ASP A 106 15.28 16.55 -8.34
C ASP A 106 13.96 16.77 -7.59
N PRO A 107 13.84 17.84 -6.79
CA PRO A 107 12.65 18.10 -5.98
C PRO A 107 11.40 18.34 -6.81
N TYR A 108 11.52 18.99 -7.97
CA TYR A 108 10.37 19.26 -8.84
C TYR A 108 9.85 17.97 -9.48
N GLU A 109 10.73 17.15 -10.03
CA GLU A 109 10.34 15.84 -10.61
C GLU A 109 9.75 14.92 -9.55
N ARG A 110 10.28 14.93 -8.33
CA ARG A 110 9.72 14.21 -7.19
C ARG A 110 8.32 14.68 -6.86
N ALA A 111 8.10 16.00 -6.79
CA ALA A 111 6.79 16.58 -6.54
C ALA A 111 5.78 16.19 -7.64
N ARG A 112 6.19 16.23 -8.91
CA ARG A 112 5.38 15.76 -10.03
C ARG A 112 4.91 14.31 -9.87
N GLN A 113 5.83 13.42 -9.53
CA GLN A 113 5.46 12.01 -9.31
C GLN A 113 4.49 11.84 -8.14
N LYS A 114 4.66 12.61 -7.06
CA LYS A 114 3.71 12.61 -5.94
C LYS A 114 2.33 13.12 -6.36
N MET A 115 2.25 14.15 -7.19
CA MET A 115 0.98 14.62 -7.75
C MET A 115 0.26 13.53 -8.54
N LEU A 116 0.97 12.73 -9.35
CA LEU A 116 0.38 11.60 -10.07
C LEU A 116 -0.16 10.51 -9.13
N LEU A 117 0.52 10.26 -8.01
CA LEU A 117 0.03 9.33 -6.98
C LEU A 117 -1.26 9.82 -6.32
N GLU A 118 -1.39 11.12 -6.09
CA GLU A 118 -2.64 11.73 -5.56
C GLU A 118 -3.77 11.62 -6.57
N LEU A 119 -3.52 11.89 -7.86
CA LEU A 119 -4.52 11.68 -8.92
C LEU A 119 -4.95 10.21 -9.03
N PHE A 120 -4.03 9.28 -8.81
CA PHE A 120 -4.32 7.85 -8.83
C PHE A 120 -5.16 7.38 -7.64
N TYR A 121 -5.33 8.18 -6.59
CA TYR A 121 -5.99 7.76 -5.34
C TYR A 121 -7.40 7.19 -5.53
N LYS A 122 -8.18 7.74 -6.44
CA LYS A 122 -9.56 7.31 -6.71
C LYS A 122 -9.66 5.93 -7.37
N VAL A 123 -8.67 5.56 -8.18
CA VAL A 123 -8.69 4.29 -8.94
C VAL A 123 -8.75 3.06 -8.04
N PRO A 124 -7.89 2.87 -7.02
CA PRO A 124 -8.00 1.76 -6.09
C PRO A 124 -9.32 1.73 -5.31
N HIS A 125 -9.86 2.90 -4.97
CA HIS A 125 -11.14 3.00 -4.27
C HIS A 125 -12.29 2.51 -5.14
N LEU A 126 -12.45 3.07 -6.34
CA LEU A 126 -13.49 2.68 -7.30
C LEU A 126 -13.37 1.20 -7.71
N THR A 127 -12.15 0.72 -7.91
CA THR A 127 -11.90 -0.71 -8.19
C THR A 127 -12.44 -1.59 -7.07
N LYS A 128 -12.16 -1.24 -5.82
CA LYS A 128 -12.67 -1.96 -4.66
C LYS A 128 -14.19 -1.95 -4.62
N GLU A 129 -14.82 -0.79 -4.82
CA GLU A 129 -16.29 -0.65 -4.81
C GLU A 129 -16.93 -1.47 -5.93
N CYS A 130 -16.35 -1.49 -7.14
CA CYS A 130 -16.79 -2.36 -8.23
C CYS A 130 -16.72 -3.85 -7.84
N LEU A 131 -15.61 -4.29 -7.27
CA LEU A 131 -15.45 -5.69 -6.85
C LEU A 131 -16.44 -6.10 -5.75
N VAL A 132 -16.70 -5.19 -4.81
CA VAL A 132 -17.69 -5.43 -3.74
C VAL A 132 -19.10 -5.49 -4.34
N ALA A 133 -19.46 -4.58 -5.24
CA ALA A 133 -20.76 -4.59 -5.91
C ALA A 133 -20.99 -5.91 -6.69
N LEU A 134 -20.02 -6.31 -7.51
CA LEU A 134 -20.05 -7.57 -8.26
C LEU A 134 -20.21 -8.78 -7.34
N ARG A 135 -19.46 -8.83 -6.25
CA ARG A 135 -19.55 -9.92 -5.27
C ARG A 135 -20.91 -10.00 -4.58
N CYS A 136 -21.56 -8.85 -4.39
CA CYS A 136 -22.88 -8.75 -3.78
C CYS A 136 -24.03 -8.88 -4.79
N GLY A 137 -23.74 -9.15 -6.06
CA GLY A 137 -24.75 -9.22 -7.12
C GLY A 137 -25.45 -7.88 -7.39
N ARG A 138 -24.82 -6.75 -7.02
CA ARG A 138 -25.34 -5.40 -7.27
C ARG A 138 -24.86 -4.89 -8.63
N ASP A 139 -25.68 -4.06 -9.27
CA ASP A 139 -25.25 -3.33 -10.45
C ASP A 139 -24.04 -2.44 -10.14
N CYS A 140 -23.11 -2.39 -11.07
CA CYS A 140 -21.89 -1.60 -10.95
C CYS A 140 -21.58 -0.81 -12.26
N ALA A 141 -22.58 -0.58 -13.11
CA ALA A 141 -22.40 0.14 -14.37
C ALA A 141 -21.83 1.54 -14.15
N ASP A 142 -22.42 2.31 -13.23
CA ASP A 142 -21.97 3.67 -12.90
C ASP A 142 -20.55 3.68 -12.30
N LEU A 143 -20.23 2.71 -11.44
CA LEU A 143 -18.88 2.57 -10.87
C LEU A 143 -17.83 2.24 -11.94
N LYS A 144 -18.18 1.41 -12.92
CA LYS A 144 -17.29 1.10 -14.05
C LYS A 144 -17.09 2.32 -14.93
N LEU A 145 -18.14 3.10 -15.17
CA LEU A 145 -18.04 4.35 -15.94
C LEU A 145 -17.15 5.36 -15.23
N ALA A 146 -17.34 5.55 -13.92
CA ALA A 146 -16.51 6.42 -13.10
C ALA A 146 -15.04 5.95 -13.10
N LEU A 147 -14.79 4.64 -13.00
CA LEU A 147 -13.44 4.09 -13.05
C LEU A 147 -12.77 4.34 -14.42
N ARG A 148 -13.50 4.18 -15.53
CA ARG A 148 -12.99 4.52 -16.86
C ARG A 148 -12.61 5.99 -16.97
N GLN A 149 -13.45 6.89 -16.45
CA GLN A 149 -13.17 8.33 -16.46
C GLN A 149 -11.89 8.66 -15.69
N GLU A 150 -11.68 8.05 -14.51
CA GLU A 150 -10.44 8.29 -13.75
C GLU A 150 -9.19 7.76 -14.47
N PHE A 151 -9.28 6.67 -15.21
CA PHE A 151 -8.18 6.24 -16.08
C PHE A 151 -7.92 7.22 -17.23
N CYS A 152 -8.95 7.74 -17.87
CA CYS A 152 -8.79 8.79 -18.91
C CYS A 152 -8.15 10.06 -18.31
N ASN A 153 -8.60 10.51 -17.14
CA ASN A 153 -8.03 11.66 -16.43
C ASN A 153 -6.55 11.48 -16.13
N LEU A 154 -6.15 10.26 -15.74
CA LEU A 154 -4.73 9.93 -15.49
C LEU A 154 -3.92 9.94 -16.78
N GLU A 155 -4.47 9.42 -17.86
CA GLU A 155 -3.82 9.39 -19.17
C GLU A 155 -3.60 10.81 -19.69
N GLU A 156 -4.63 11.66 -19.69
CA GLU A 156 -4.54 13.07 -20.04
C GLU A 156 -3.54 13.83 -19.15
N GLY A 157 -3.61 13.63 -17.82
CA GLY A 157 -2.68 14.23 -16.86
C GLY A 157 -1.23 13.81 -17.06
N SER A 158 -0.98 12.61 -17.60
CA SER A 158 0.36 12.14 -17.96
C SER A 158 0.85 12.70 -19.29
N HIS A 159 -0.03 12.81 -20.29
CA HIS A 159 0.29 13.31 -21.64
C HIS A 159 0.49 14.82 -21.70
N THR A 160 -0.33 15.61 -21.03
CA THR A 160 -0.21 17.07 -21.00
C THR A 160 1.15 17.56 -20.52
N LYS A 161 1.85 16.74 -19.73
CA LYS A 161 3.17 17.08 -19.16
C LYS A 161 4.35 16.62 -20.01
N ILE A 162 4.12 15.73 -20.96
CA ILE A 162 5.17 15.29 -21.91
C ILE A 162 5.28 16.28 -23.07
N LEU A 163 4.17 16.89 -23.46
CA LEU A 163 4.14 17.82 -24.61
C LEU A 163 4.61 19.25 -24.24
N GLU A 164 4.57 19.65 -22.97
CA GLU A 164 5.08 20.96 -22.53
C GLU A 164 6.59 21.00 -22.30
N CYS A 165 7.27 19.84 -22.36
CA CYS A 165 8.73 19.74 -22.20
C CYS A 165 9.48 19.51 -23.53
N PHE A 166 8.79 19.59 -24.66
CA PHE A 166 9.35 19.60 -26.02
C PHE A 166 8.86 20.83 -26.78
#